data_d44ba2e94814c12566afb427e4dd7ff9
#
_entry.id   d44ba2e94814c12566afb427e4dd7ff9
#
_cell.length_a   1.000
_cell.length_b   1.000
_cell.length_c   1.000
_cell.angle_alpha   90.00
_cell.angle_beta   90.00
_cell.angle_gamma   90.00
#
_symmetry.space_group_name_H-M   'P 1'
#
loop_
_entity.id
_entity.type
_entity.pdbx_description
1 polymer ?
#
loop_
_entity_poly.entity_id
_entity_poly.type
_entity_poly.pdbx_seq_one_letter_code
_entity_poly.pdbx_strand_id
1 'polypeptide(L)'
;MDDALAAQLQALERALHAPAVRGDVAQLAALLDDDFREIGSSGTCFDRAAALAEIPRERAEVEIVSCDYDVALLAPTLAQVRYRSWYVIEGARQREVLRSSLWRLHGEAWRVVFHQGTPAAP
;
A
#
# COMPACT_ATOMS: atom_id res chain seq x y z
N MET A 1 12.07 14.29 10.11
CA MET A 1 11.31 13.11 10.58
C MET A 1 12.25 12.14 11.28
N ASP A 2 11.75 11.47 12.30
CA ASP A 2 12.45 10.41 13.01
C ASP A 2 12.69 9.20 12.07
N ASP A 3 13.94 8.72 11.99
CA ASP A 3 14.29 7.56 11.16
C ASP A 3 13.55 6.29 11.57
N ALA A 4 13.27 6.12 12.87
CA ALA A 4 12.51 4.97 13.37
C ALA A 4 11.06 4.99 12.87
N LEU A 5 10.43 6.16 12.83
CA LEU A 5 9.07 6.32 12.30
C LEU A 5 9.04 6.07 10.79
N ALA A 6 10.03 6.59 10.06
CA ALA A 6 10.12 6.35 8.62
C ALA A 6 10.27 4.86 8.32
N ALA A 7 11.11 4.16 9.07
CA ALA A 7 11.30 2.71 8.94
C ALA A 7 10.02 1.94 9.28
N GLN A 8 9.29 2.36 10.32
CA GLN A 8 8.02 1.75 10.72
C GLN A 8 6.98 1.89 9.60
N LEU A 9 6.82 3.08 9.05
CA LEU A 9 5.83 3.34 7.99
C LEU A 9 6.19 2.59 6.71
N GLN A 10 7.48 2.52 6.35
CA GLN A 10 7.92 1.71 5.22
C GLN A 10 7.60 0.23 5.44
N ALA A 11 7.83 -0.29 6.65
CA ALA A 11 7.53 -1.68 6.98
C ALA A 11 6.03 -1.97 6.89
N LEU A 12 5.18 -1.03 7.33
CA LEU A 12 3.72 -1.16 7.21
C LEU A 12 3.27 -1.16 5.74
N GLU A 13 3.86 -0.28 4.93
CA GLU A 13 3.56 -0.27 3.50
C GLU A 13 3.97 -1.58 2.83
N ARG A 14 5.16 -2.11 3.16
CA ARG A 14 5.62 -3.40 2.65
C ARG A 14 4.73 -4.57 3.12
N ALA A 15 4.16 -4.49 4.31
CA ALA A 15 3.21 -5.49 4.81
C ALA A 15 1.98 -5.59 3.91
N LEU A 16 1.53 -4.49 3.32
CA LEU A 16 0.41 -4.49 2.37
C LEU A 16 0.72 -5.31 1.10
N HIS A 17 2.00 -5.53 0.79
CA HIS A 17 2.41 -6.29 -0.39
C HIS A 17 2.63 -7.78 -0.08
N ALA A 18 2.73 -8.14 1.20
CA ALA A 18 3.04 -9.51 1.61
C ALA A 18 1.87 -10.46 1.31
N PRO A 19 2.10 -11.60 0.65
CA PRO A 19 1.01 -12.55 0.36
C PRO A 19 0.26 -13.01 1.61
N ALA A 20 0.95 -13.17 2.74
CA ALA A 20 0.33 -13.58 4.00
C ALA A 20 -0.67 -12.56 4.53
N VAL A 21 -0.44 -11.26 4.28
CA VAL A 21 -1.35 -10.17 4.65
C VAL A 21 -2.48 -10.04 3.61
N ARG A 22 -2.13 -10.03 2.33
CA ARG A 22 -3.11 -9.88 1.25
C ARG A 22 -4.12 -11.01 1.21
N GLY A 23 -3.71 -12.22 1.59
CA GLY A 23 -4.60 -13.38 1.67
C GLY A 23 -5.39 -13.51 2.98
N ASP A 24 -5.17 -12.61 3.94
CA ASP A 24 -5.79 -12.67 5.27
C ASP A 24 -6.61 -11.40 5.52
N VAL A 25 -7.93 -11.53 5.47
CA VAL A 25 -8.86 -10.39 5.63
C VAL A 25 -8.64 -9.67 6.96
N ALA A 26 -8.39 -10.39 8.05
CA ALA A 26 -8.23 -9.79 9.37
C ALA A 26 -6.94 -8.95 9.45
N GLN A 27 -5.83 -9.46 8.92
CA GLN A 27 -4.56 -8.72 8.89
C GLN A 27 -4.66 -7.49 7.96
N LEU A 28 -5.27 -7.65 6.81
CA LEU A 28 -5.49 -6.55 5.87
C LEU A 28 -6.38 -5.48 6.50
N ALA A 29 -7.50 -5.87 7.11
CA ALA A 29 -8.43 -4.95 7.75
C ALA A 29 -7.78 -4.12 8.86
N ALA A 30 -6.82 -4.69 9.59
CA ALA A 30 -6.11 -3.97 10.64
C ALA A 30 -5.23 -2.84 10.11
N LEU A 31 -4.80 -2.91 8.84
CA LEU A 31 -3.97 -1.89 8.20
C LEU A 31 -4.78 -0.82 7.48
N LEU A 32 -6.03 -1.11 7.11
CA LEU A 32 -6.89 -0.18 6.37
C LEU A 32 -7.70 0.69 7.33
N ASP A 33 -7.60 2.00 7.17
CA ASP A 33 -8.45 2.96 7.88
C ASP A 33 -9.93 2.74 7.50
N ASP A 34 -10.85 3.09 8.40
CA ASP A 34 -12.29 2.98 8.14
C ASP A 34 -12.70 3.78 6.90
N ASP A 35 -11.99 4.88 6.61
CA ASP A 35 -12.25 5.77 5.48
C ASP A 35 -11.39 5.43 4.25
N PHE A 36 -10.78 4.27 4.21
CA PHE A 36 -9.86 3.90 3.14
C PHE A 36 -10.47 4.06 1.75
N ARG A 37 -9.68 4.66 0.86
CA ARG A 37 -9.97 4.78 -0.58
C ARG A 37 -8.72 4.45 -1.37
N GLU A 38 -8.90 3.83 -2.51
CA GLU A 38 -7.80 3.51 -3.41
C GLU A 38 -8.17 3.83 -4.85
N ILE A 39 -7.20 4.38 -5.60
CA ILE A 39 -7.25 4.45 -7.05
C ILE A 39 -6.13 3.55 -7.57
N GLY A 40 -6.49 2.41 -8.14
CA GLY A 40 -5.52 1.47 -8.69
C GLY A 40 -4.86 2.00 -9.96
N SER A 41 -3.75 1.38 -10.37
CA SER A 41 -2.99 1.79 -11.55
C SER A 41 -3.78 1.67 -12.87
N SER A 42 -4.86 0.90 -12.87
CA SER A 42 -5.80 0.80 -14.01
C SER A 42 -6.88 1.89 -14.01
N GLY A 43 -6.93 2.74 -12.96
CA GLY A 43 -7.98 3.72 -12.76
C GLY A 43 -9.20 3.19 -12.02
N THR A 44 -9.20 1.93 -11.59
CA THR A 44 -10.30 1.36 -10.81
C THR A 44 -10.28 1.93 -9.39
N CYS A 45 -11.44 2.37 -8.91
CA CYS A 45 -11.59 2.95 -7.58
C CYS A 45 -12.16 1.93 -6.62
N PHE A 46 -11.58 1.87 -5.41
CA PHE A 46 -12.03 0.97 -4.34
C PHE A 46 -12.27 1.75 -3.06
N ASP A 47 -13.35 1.42 -2.34
CA ASP A 47 -13.49 1.79 -0.93
C ASP A 47 -12.94 0.63 -0.07
N ARG A 48 -13.02 0.78 1.26
CA ARG A 48 -12.53 -0.25 2.19
C ARG A 48 -13.23 -1.59 1.97
N ALA A 49 -14.55 -1.58 1.84
CA ALA A 49 -15.32 -2.81 1.64
C ALA A 49 -14.92 -3.54 0.36
N ALA A 50 -14.75 -2.81 -0.74
CA ALA A 50 -14.30 -3.38 -2.01
C ALA A 50 -12.88 -3.93 -1.90
N ALA A 51 -11.97 -3.21 -1.25
CA ALA A 51 -10.58 -3.67 -1.06
C ALA A 51 -10.54 -4.97 -0.24
N LEU A 52 -11.30 -5.06 0.85
CA LEU A 52 -11.36 -6.26 1.67
C LEU A 52 -12.03 -7.44 0.96
N ALA A 53 -12.91 -7.19 0.01
CA ALA A 53 -13.53 -8.24 -0.80
C ALA A 53 -12.61 -8.73 -1.92
N GLU A 54 -11.91 -7.81 -2.59
CA GLU A 54 -11.16 -8.13 -3.82
C GLU A 54 -9.71 -8.54 -3.58
N ILE A 55 -8.98 -7.87 -2.68
CA ILE A 55 -7.55 -8.14 -2.47
C ILE A 55 -7.29 -9.59 -2.05
N PRO A 56 -8.02 -10.19 -1.09
CA PRO A 56 -7.77 -11.58 -0.70
C PRO A 56 -8.03 -12.62 -1.80
N ARG A 57 -8.72 -12.21 -2.87
CA ARG A 57 -9.02 -13.08 -4.01
C ARG A 57 -7.95 -13.05 -5.11
N GLU A 58 -6.92 -12.22 -4.94
CA GLU A 58 -5.85 -12.10 -5.92
C GLU A 58 -5.03 -13.40 -6.01
N ARG A 59 -4.38 -13.57 -7.15
CA ARG A 59 -3.53 -14.73 -7.40
C ARG A 59 -2.29 -14.69 -6.51
N ALA A 60 -2.04 -15.78 -5.79
CA ALA A 60 -0.90 -15.89 -4.86
C ALA A 60 0.47 -15.89 -5.56
N GLU A 61 0.52 -16.30 -6.83
CA GLU A 61 1.75 -16.34 -7.62
C GLU A 61 2.19 -14.97 -8.16
N VAL A 62 1.43 -13.94 -7.92
CA VAL A 62 1.82 -12.56 -8.27
C VAL A 62 2.70 -12.00 -7.15
N GLU A 63 3.93 -11.66 -7.50
CA GLU A 63 4.87 -11.01 -6.56
C GLU A 63 4.82 -9.50 -6.76
N ILE A 64 4.82 -8.76 -5.66
CA ILE A 64 4.93 -7.29 -5.67
C ILE A 64 6.34 -6.93 -5.23
N VAL A 65 7.09 -6.27 -6.11
CA VAL A 65 8.42 -5.75 -5.83
C VAL A 65 8.31 -4.24 -5.64
N SER A 66 8.99 -3.71 -4.63
CA SER A 66 8.96 -2.26 -4.35
C SER A 66 10.35 -1.74 -3.98
N CYS A 67 10.60 -0.47 -4.31
CA CYS A 67 11.86 0.21 -4.06
C CYS A 67 11.69 1.72 -4.03
N ASP A 68 12.77 2.44 -3.75
CA ASP A 68 12.85 3.91 -3.78
C ASP A 68 11.81 4.57 -2.86
N TYR A 69 11.75 4.09 -1.61
CA TYR A 69 10.84 4.63 -0.62
C TYR A 69 11.25 6.01 -0.14
N ASP A 70 10.27 6.91 -0.12
CA ASP A 70 10.38 8.26 0.43
C ASP A 70 9.20 8.49 1.37
N VAL A 71 9.48 8.72 2.65
CA VAL A 71 8.47 8.89 3.70
C VAL A 71 8.52 10.33 4.19
N ALA A 72 7.36 10.99 4.23
CA ALA A 72 7.24 12.37 4.72
C ALA A 72 6.13 12.46 5.76
N LEU A 73 6.42 13.13 6.88
CA LEU A 73 5.41 13.46 7.88
C LEU A 73 4.76 14.78 7.47
N LEU A 74 3.50 14.76 7.04
CA LEU A 74 2.79 15.93 6.56
C LEU A 74 2.12 16.71 7.68
N ALA A 75 1.76 16.03 8.76
CA ALA A 75 1.18 16.56 9.98
C ALA A 75 1.48 15.59 11.12
N PRO A 76 1.28 15.95 12.39
CA PRO A 76 1.62 15.05 13.51
C PRO A 76 0.97 13.66 13.43
N THR A 77 -0.20 13.55 12.78
CA THR A 77 -0.92 12.28 12.65
C THR A 77 -1.14 11.84 11.21
N LEU A 78 -0.40 12.42 10.25
CA LEU A 78 -0.55 12.11 8.84
C LEU A 78 0.81 12.01 8.16
N ALA A 79 1.07 10.87 7.53
CA ALA A 79 2.31 10.62 6.81
C ALA A 79 2.01 10.19 5.37
N GLN A 80 2.92 10.51 4.46
CA GLN A 80 2.88 10.05 3.09
C GLN A 80 4.05 9.12 2.83
N VAL A 81 3.78 7.97 2.20
CA VAL A 81 4.78 7.02 1.76
C VAL A 81 4.73 6.94 0.24
N ARG A 82 5.81 7.33 -0.42
CA ARG A 82 5.93 7.26 -1.87
C ARG A 82 6.99 6.26 -2.26
N TYR A 83 6.77 5.52 -3.33
CA TYR A 83 7.72 4.51 -3.79
C TYR A 83 7.41 4.07 -5.22
N ARG A 84 8.25 3.18 -5.75
CA ARG A 84 8.06 2.52 -7.06
C ARG A 84 7.77 1.05 -6.83
N SER A 85 6.90 0.49 -7.65
CA SER A 85 6.61 -0.94 -7.59
C SER A 85 6.32 -1.51 -8.97
N TRP A 86 6.38 -2.83 -9.05
CA TRP A 86 5.93 -3.57 -10.23
C TRP A 86 5.51 -4.97 -9.80
N TYR A 87 4.62 -5.56 -10.58
CA TYR A 87 4.27 -6.96 -10.41
C TYR A 87 5.26 -7.84 -11.17
N VAL A 88 5.56 -9.00 -10.61
CA VAL A 88 6.22 -10.08 -11.33
C VAL A 88 5.21 -11.22 -11.44
N ILE A 89 4.84 -11.57 -12.67
CA ILE A 89 3.83 -12.59 -12.97
C ILE A 89 4.52 -13.66 -13.78
N GLU A 90 4.56 -14.89 -13.21
CA GLU A 90 5.23 -16.03 -13.86
C GLU A 90 6.67 -15.71 -14.28
N GLY A 91 7.40 -15.01 -13.42
CA GLY A 91 8.78 -14.61 -13.67
C GLY A 91 8.95 -13.39 -14.57
N ALA A 92 7.88 -12.84 -15.13
CA ALA A 92 7.94 -11.69 -16.03
C ALA A 92 7.63 -10.39 -15.28
N ARG A 93 8.55 -9.44 -15.33
CA ARG A 93 8.37 -8.11 -14.77
C ARG A 93 7.33 -7.33 -15.59
N GLN A 94 6.33 -6.77 -14.88
CA GLN A 94 5.32 -5.92 -15.47
C GLN A 94 5.73 -4.44 -15.43
N ARG A 95 4.91 -3.58 -16.01
CA ARG A 95 5.16 -2.13 -16.05
C ARG A 95 5.33 -1.55 -14.64
N GLU A 96 6.31 -0.66 -14.49
CA GLU A 96 6.53 0.06 -13.26
C GLU A 96 5.37 1.01 -12.95
N VAL A 97 5.06 1.12 -11.67
CA VAL A 97 3.97 1.96 -11.14
C VAL A 97 4.55 2.86 -10.06
N LEU A 98 4.19 4.14 -10.12
CA LEU A 98 4.50 5.10 -9.06
C LEU A 98 3.37 5.03 -8.04
N ARG A 99 3.73 4.86 -6.75
CA ARG A 99 2.77 4.65 -5.67
C ARG A 99 2.84 5.77 -4.63
N SER A 100 1.68 6.09 -4.07
CA SER A 100 1.56 7.02 -2.95
C SER A 100 0.50 6.53 -1.99
N SER A 101 0.85 6.43 -0.70
CA SER A 101 -0.09 6.12 0.37
C SER A 101 -0.10 7.23 1.40
N LEU A 102 -1.28 7.52 1.95
CA LEU A 102 -1.43 8.37 3.12
C LEU A 102 -1.78 7.50 4.31
N TRP A 103 -0.98 7.59 5.36
CA TRP A 103 -1.16 6.87 6.62
C TRP A 103 -1.59 7.84 7.70
N ARG A 104 -2.64 7.46 8.44
CA ARG A 104 -3.21 8.27 9.51
C ARG A 104 -3.03 7.57 10.86
N LEU A 105 -2.59 8.30 11.87
CA LEU A 105 -2.36 7.78 13.21
C LEU A 105 -3.65 7.83 14.04
N HIS A 106 -4.05 6.68 14.58
CA HIS A 106 -5.15 6.51 15.52
C HIS A 106 -4.58 5.97 16.83
N GLY A 107 -4.42 6.85 17.83
CA GLY A 107 -3.72 6.47 19.05
C GLY A 107 -2.27 6.09 18.74
N GLU A 108 -1.92 4.81 18.86
CA GLU A 108 -0.58 4.31 18.55
C GLU A 108 -0.54 3.52 17.23
N ALA A 109 -1.68 3.38 16.54
CA ALA A 109 -1.79 2.57 15.34
C ALA A 109 -1.87 3.44 14.09
N TRP A 110 -0.95 3.21 13.14
CA TRP A 110 -1.01 3.81 11.81
C TRP A 110 -1.87 2.95 10.90
N ARG A 111 -2.81 3.59 10.17
CA ARG A 111 -3.67 2.93 9.18
C ARG A 111 -3.64 3.71 7.88
N VAL A 112 -3.63 2.99 6.76
CA VAL A 112 -3.64 3.63 5.45
C VAL A 112 -5.05 4.13 5.14
N VAL A 113 -5.15 5.44 4.81
CA VAL A 113 -6.43 6.09 4.50
C VAL A 113 -6.61 6.29 3.01
N PHE A 114 -5.52 6.39 2.25
CA PHE A 114 -5.58 6.55 0.80
C PHE A 114 -4.37 5.91 0.14
N HIS A 115 -4.59 5.28 -1.01
CA HIS A 115 -3.52 4.74 -1.83
C HIS A 115 -3.81 5.01 -3.31
N GLN A 116 -2.79 5.39 -4.07
CA GLN A 116 -2.90 5.57 -5.51
C GLN A 116 -1.68 5.01 -6.21
N GLY A 117 -1.94 4.30 -7.32
CA GLY A 117 -0.92 3.87 -8.26
C GLY A 117 -1.10 4.57 -9.60
N THR A 118 0.01 5.01 -10.19
CA THR A 118 0.03 5.64 -11.52
C THR A 118 1.11 4.96 -12.35
N PRO A 119 0.78 4.42 -13.53
CA PRO A 119 1.81 3.84 -14.39
C PRO A 119 2.91 4.85 -14.67
N ALA A 120 4.17 4.41 -14.51
CA ALA A 120 5.32 5.26 -14.78
C ALA A 120 5.40 5.58 -16.27
N ALA A 121 5.96 6.75 -16.60
CA ALA A 121 6.22 7.11 -18.00
C ALA A 121 7.17 6.09 -18.62
N PRO A 122 7.01 5.81 -19.93
CA PRO A 122 7.86 4.88 -20.66
C PRO A 122 9.30 5.39 -20.76
#